data_3683ee32534fe33ed994745bf1783e28
#
_entry.id   3683ee32534fe33ed994745bf1783e28
#
_cell.length_a   1.000
_cell.length_b   1.000
_cell.length_c   1.000
_cell.angle_alpha   90.00
_cell.angle_beta   90.00
_cell.angle_gamma   90.00
#
_symmetry.space_group_name_H-M   'P 1'
#
loop_
_entity.id
_entity.type
_entity.pdbx_description
1 polymer ?
#
loop_
_entity_poly.entity_id
_entity_poly.type
_entity_poly.pdbx_seq_one_letter_code
_entity_poly.pdbx_strand_id
1 'polypeptide(L)'
;MSDSSPWKTIQFEDQANALDVDFIDDNHGFLVGSNRLIMESTDGGETWEKRSLDISAEENFRLLDIDFKGEEGWLIGQPSLVMHTLDAGKNWTRLSLGNKLPGQPFLITTVDAGVAELATTAGAIYETSDSGESWNAKVVDASGSGGVRDLRRTNKGDYVSVSSLGNFFSTLEKDSDLWIAHQRASSKRVQSIGFNPEGSLWMLSRGAEIRFNEDSNDLENWSKPIIPILNGYNYLDMGWDPNGDIWAGGGNGTLIVSKDQGKTWNKDPIASELPTNYIKIVFLDKQALDKQKGFVLGERGYILKWNS
;
A
#
# COMPACT_ATOMS: atom_id res chain seq x y z
N MET A 1 -12.48 -20.65 23.85
CA MET A 1 -13.29 -20.43 22.65
C MET A 1 -12.30 -20.14 21.55
N SER A 2 -12.26 -20.94 20.48
CA SER A 2 -11.41 -20.58 19.33
C SER A 2 -12.03 -19.35 18.70
N ASP A 3 -11.38 -18.19 18.84
CA ASP A 3 -11.77 -17.00 18.07
C ASP A 3 -11.76 -17.41 16.59
N SER A 4 -12.94 -17.38 15.98
CA SER A 4 -13.04 -17.60 14.53
C SER A 4 -12.32 -16.44 13.84
N SER A 5 -11.49 -16.74 12.84
CA SER A 5 -10.85 -15.71 12.02
C SER A 5 -11.90 -14.74 11.47
N PRO A 6 -11.64 -13.43 11.51
CA PRO A 6 -12.51 -12.44 10.87
C PRO A 6 -12.31 -12.40 9.35
N TRP A 7 -11.39 -13.20 8.82
CA TRP A 7 -11.03 -13.18 7.40
C TRP A 7 -11.75 -14.27 6.62
N LYS A 8 -12.22 -13.92 5.43
CA LYS A 8 -12.73 -14.84 4.41
C LYS A 8 -11.70 -14.95 3.29
N THR A 9 -11.33 -16.16 2.93
CA THR A 9 -10.43 -16.43 1.81
C THR A 9 -11.16 -16.27 0.48
N ILE A 10 -10.54 -15.56 -0.45
CA ILE A 10 -10.90 -15.50 -1.86
C ILE A 10 -9.68 -15.93 -2.67
N GLN A 11 -9.88 -16.80 -3.64
CA GLN A 11 -8.83 -17.26 -4.54
C GLN A 11 -9.26 -17.04 -5.99
N PHE A 12 -8.41 -16.35 -6.74
CA PHE A 12 -8.59 -16.16 -8.18
C PHE A 12 -7.98 -17.31 -8.96
N GLU A 13 -8.57 -17.64 -10.10
CA GLU A 13 -7.97 -18.60 -11.05
C GLU A 13 -6.63 -18.08 -11.60
N ASP A 14 -6.51 -16.76 -11.74
CA ASP A 14 -5.27 -16.09 -12.15
C ASP A 14 -4.25 -16.17 -11.01
N GLN A 15 -3.08 -16.72 -11.30
CA GLN A 15 -1.99 -16.86 -10.32
C GLN A 15 -1.19 -15.56 -10.11
N ALA A 16 -1.72 -14.43 -10.53
CA ALA A 16 -1.10 -13.13 -10.33
C ALA A 16 -1.09 -12.72 -8.86
N ASN A 17 -0.13 -11.88 -8.50
CA ASN A 17 -0.06 -11.29 -7.16
C ASN A 17 -1.00 -10.09 -7.11
N ALA A 18 -1.89 -10.03 -6.12
CA ALA A 18 -2.66 -8.84 -5.81
C ALA A 18 -1.74 -7.80 -5.16
N LEU A 19 -1.73 -6.57 -5.67
CA LEU A 19 -0.79 -5.54 -5.23
C LEU A 19 -1.48 -4.35 -4.58
N ASP A 20 -2.69 -4.01 -5.05
CA ASP A 20 -3.51 -2.96 -4.45
C ASP A 20 -5.00 -3.18 -4.66
N VAL A 21 -5.80 -2.53 -3.83
CA VAL A 21 -7.26 -2.57 -3.87
C VAL A 21 -7.82 -1.25 -3.40
N ASP A 22 -8.81 -0.73 -4.12
CA ASP A 22 -9.54 0.46 -3.70
C ASP A 22 -11.02 0.38 -4.09
N PHE A 23 -11.85 1.11 -3.34
CA PHE A 23 -13.29 1.14 -3.49
C PHE A 23 -13.80 2.57 -3.70
N ILE A 24 -14.73 2.69 -4.66
CA ILE A 24 -15.42 3.93 -5.02
C ILE A 24 -16.57 4.18 -4.03
N ASP A 25 -17.28 3.11 -3.69
CA ASP A 25 -18.39 3.06 -2.73
C ASP A 25 -18.42 1.69 -2.03
N ASP A 26 -19.45 1.43 -1.24
CA ASP A 26 -19.58 0.17 -0.48
C ASP A 26 -19.62 -1.08 -1.34
N ASN A 27 -20.01 -0.99 -2.60
CA ASN A 27 -20.18 -2.13 -3.47
C ASN A 27 -19.13 -2.19 -4.58
N HIS A 28 -18.76 -1.04 -5.13
CA HIS A 28 -17.95 -0.95 -6.33
C HIS A 28 -16.49 -0.67 -6.02
N GLY A 29 -15.60 -1.55 -6.44
CA GLY A 29 -14.17 -1.41 -6.24
C GLY A 29 -13.34 -2.19 -7.25
N PHE A 30 -12.04 -1.89 -7.24
CA PHE A 30 -11.06 -2.52 -8.13
C PHE A 30 -9.88 -3.07 -7.34
N LEU A 31 -9.32 -4.17 -7.83
CA LEU A 31 -8.08 -4.77 -7.36
C LEU A 31 -7.12 -4.86 -8.55
N VAL A 32 -5.87 -4.49 -8.32
CA VAL A 32 -4.82 -4.52 -9.35
C VAL A 32 -3.64 -5.37 -8.93
N GLY A 33 -2.82 -5.80 -9.90
CA GLY A 33 -1.71 -6.69 -9.58
C GLY A 33 -0.73 -6.95 -10.71
N SER A 34 0.12 -7.97 -10.48
CA SER A 34 1.09 -8.43 -11.48
C SER A 34 0.39 -9.00 -12.73
N ASN A 35 1.14 -9.13 -13.83
CA ASN A 35 0.63 -9.68 -15.09
C ASN A 35 -0.60 -8.92 -15.62
N ARG A 36 -0.65 -7.62 -15.43
CA ARG A 36 -1.78 -6.75 -15.84
C ARG A 36 -3.11 -7.15 -15.20
N LEU A 37 -3.07 -7.76 -14.01
CA LEU A 37 -4.27 -8.11 -13.27
C LEU A 37 -5.05 -6.84 -12.96
N ILE A 38 -6.29 -6.77 -13.40
CA ILE A 38 -7.31 -5.84 -12.93
C ILE A 38 -8.62 -6.61 -12.76
N MET A 39 -9.19 -6.51 -11.58
CA MET A 39 -10.44 -7.15 -11.18
C MET A 39 -11.39 -6.08 -10.71
N GLU A 40 -12.67 -6.24 -10.99
CA GLU A 40 -13.75 -5.37 -10.54
C GLU A 40 -14.70 -6.16 -9.64
N SER A 41 -15.13 -5.55 -8.57
CA SER A 41 -16.19 -6.03 -7.70
C SER A 41 -17.34 -5.04 -7.69
N THR A 42 -18.57 -5.53 -7.72
CA THR A 42 -19.82 -4.74 -7.60
C THR A 42 -20.67 -5.17 -6.41
N ASP A 43 -20.10 -5.97 -5.51
CA ASP A 43 -20.78 -6.54 -4.32
C ASP A 43 -19.94 -6.38 -3.03
N GLY A 44 -19.11 -5.34 -2.99
CA GLY A 44 -18.31 -5.03 -1.81
C GLY A 44 -17.10 -5.95 -1.62
N GLY A 45 -16.62 -6.57 -2.69
CA GLY A 45 -15.47 -7.47 -2.67
C GLY A 45 -15.80 -8.91 -2.32
N GLU A 46 -17.08 -9.33 -2.38
CA GLU A 46 -17.48 -10.73 -2.20
C GLU A 46 -17.10 -11.57 -3.41
N THR A 47 -17.31 -11.00 -4.60
CA THR A 47 -16.91 -11.60 -5.88
C THR A 47 -16.15 -10.59 -6.75
N TRP A 48 -15.33 -11.11 -7.64
CA TRP A 48 -14.46 -10.31 -8.49
C TRP A 48 -14.48 -10.81 -9.92
N GLU A 49 -14.69 -9.90 -10.87
CA GLU A 49 -14.67 -10.16 -12.29
C GLU A 49 -13.41 -9.57 -12.93
N LYS A 50 -12.76 -10.36 -13.79
CA LYS A 50 -11.59 -9.89 -14.52
C LYS A 50 -11.98 -8.84 -15.56
N ARG A 51 -11.26 -7.74 -15.56
CA ARG A 51 -11.39 -6.67 -16.55
C ARG A 51 -10.15 -6.63 -17.44
N SER A 52 -10.20 -5.83 -18.49
CA SER A 52 -9.06 -5.56 -19.36
C SER A 52 -8.89 -4.07 -19.56
N LEU A 53 -7.65 -3.64 -19.59
CA LEU A 53 -7.27 -2.29 -20.01
C LEU A 53 -6.89 -2.31 -21.48
N ASP A 54 -7.10 -1.18 -22.16
CA ASP A 54 -6.63 -0.99 -23.54
C ASP A 54 -5.11 -0.71 -23.55
N ILE A 55 -4.36 -1.78 -23.27
CA ILE A 55 -2.90 -1.83 -23.29
C ILE A 55 -2.47 -3.08 -24.07
N SER A 56 -1.38 -2.99 -24.82
CA SER A 56 -0.88 -4.11 -25.60
C SER A 56 -0.60 -5.35 -24.74
N ALA A 57 -0.96 -6.52 -25.26
CA ALA A 57 -0.65 -7.80 -24.60
C ALA A 57 0.85 -8.05 -24.45
N GLU A 58 1.66 -7.43 -25.31
CA GLU A 58 3.12 -7.52 -25.27
C GLU A 58 3.75 -6.67 -24.14
N GLU A 59 3.01 -5.67 -23.67
CA GLU A 59 3.40 -4.82 -22.54
C GLU A 59 3.05 -5.52 -21.22
N ASN A 60 4.01 -6.20 -20.62
CA ASN A 60 3.81 -6.94 -19.38
C ASN A 60 3.88 -6.01 -18.16
N PHE A 61 2.89 -5.13 -18.01
CA PHE A 61 2.83 -4.22 -16.87
C PHE A 61 2.52 -4.96 -15.56
N ARG A 62 3.18 -4.50 -14.52
CA ARG A 62 2.82 -4.74 -13.14
C ARG A 62 2.00 -3.55 -12.68
N LEU A 63 0.68 -3.70 -12.49
CA LEU A 63 -0.19 -2.67 -11.97
C LEU A 63 0.01 -2.59 -10.47
N LEU A 64 0.47 -1.44 -9.97
CA LEU A 64 1.02 -1.33 -8.62
C LEU A 64 0.06 -0.74 -7.62
N ASP A 65 -0.67 0.27 -8.05
CA ASP A 65 -1.45 1.10 -7.16
C ASP A 65 -2.65 1.67 -7.90
N ILE A 66 -3.76 1.82 -7.21
CA ILE A 66 -5.02 2.35 -7.72
C ILE A 66 -5.70 3.17 -6.64
N ASP A 67 -6.17 4.36 -6.96
CA ASP A 67 -6.83 5.22 -6.00
C ASP A 67 -8.00 5.98 -6.64
N PHE A 68 -9.13 6.03 -5.95
CA PHE A 68 -10.36 6.68 -6.39
C PHE A 68 -10.82 7.76 -5.40
N LYS A 69 -11.37 8.83 -5.96
CA LYS A 69 -12.16 9.82 -5.22
C LYS A 69 -13.44 10.10 -6.00
N GLY A 70 -14.56 9.53 -5.56
CA GLY A 70 -15.79 9.49 -6.34
C GLY A 70 -15.60 8.67 -7.62
N GLU A 71 -16.09 9.19 -8.75
CA GLU A 71 -15.99 8.51 -10.04
C GLU A 71 -14.62 8.69 -10.71
N GLU A 72 -13.80 9.61 -10.22
CA GLU A 72 -12.44 9.81 -10.72
C GLU A 72 -11.47 8.83 -10.08
N GLY A 73 -10.64 8.20 -10.89
CA GLY A 73 -9.65 7.24 -10.43
C GLY A 73 -8.37 7.25 -11.26
N TRP A 74 -7.31 6.87 -10.59
CA TRP A 74 -5.96 6.78 -11.15
C TRP A 74 -5.39 5.40 -10.89
N LEU A 75 -4.68 4.88 -11.88
CA LEU A 75 -3.98 3.60 -11.79
C LEU A 75 -2.57 3.77 -12.34
N ILE A 76 -1.61 3.22 -11.65
CA ILE A 76 -0.21 3.22 -12.09
C ILE A 76 0.36 1.82 -12.23
N GLY A 77 1.36 1.71 -13.09
CA GLY A 77 2.07 0.45 -13.32
C GLY A 77 3.52 0.66 -13.75
N GLN A 78 4.29 -0.39 -13.58
CA GLN A 78 5.67 -0.45 -14.04
C GLN A 78 5.76 -1.31 -15.30
N PRO A 79 6.63 -0.93 -16.28
CA PRO A 79 7.70 0.07 -16.17
C PRO A 79 7.31 1.55 -16.33
N SER A 80 6.20 1.98 -16.79
CA SER A 80 5.82 3.40 -16.91
C SER A 80 4.42 3.52 -17.47
N LEU A 81 3.45 3.26 -16.63
CA LEU A 81 2.04 3.35 -16.97
C LEU A 81 1.33 4.28 -15.98
N VAL A 82 0.55 5.22 -16.52
CA VAL A 82 -0.49 5.93 -15.78
C VAL A 82 -1.77 5.87 -16.58
N MET A 83 -2.84 5.46 -15.94
CA MET A 83 -4.19 5.43 -16.50
C MET A 83 -5.09 6.29 -15.64
N HIS A 84 -6.05 6.94 -16.27
CA HIS A 84 -7.01 7.83 -15.64
C HIS A 84 -8.43 7.50 -16.10
N THR A 85 -9.37 7.56 -15.19
CA THR A 85 -10.81 7.40 -15.45
C THR A 85 -11.59 8.55 -14.81
N LEU A 86 -12.70 8.93 -15.44
CA LEU A 86 -13.67 9.91 -14.93
C LEU A 86 -15.08 9.29 -14.77
N ASP A 87 -15.22 8.00 -14.99
CA ASP A 87 -16.49 7.29 -15.04
C ASP A 87 -16.52 6.00 -14.21
N ALA A 88 -15.88 6.06 -13.04
CA ALA A 88 -15.82 4.93 -12.10
C ALA A 88 -15.18 3.66 -12.71
N GLY A 89 -14.14 3.83 -13.52
CA GLY A 89 -13.39 2.72 -14.10
C GLY A 89 -14.02 2.04 -15.30
N LYS A 90 -15.14 2.56 -15.84
CA LYS A 90 -15.75 2.01 -17.06
C LYS A 90 -14.86 2.20 -18.27
N ASN A 91 -14.23 3.37 -18.39
CA ASN A 91 -13.26 3.68 -19.41
C ASN A 91 -11.97 4.22 -18.79
N TRP A 92 -10.83 3.75 -19.29
CA TRP A 92 -9.52 4.16 -18.84
C TRP A 92 -8.73 4.79 -19.98
N THR A 93 -8.19 5.97 -19.76
CA THR A 93 -7.32 6.69 -20.71
C THR A 93 -5.88 6.58 -20.25
N ARG A 94 -4.99 6.13 -21.14
CA ARG A 94 -3.54 6.14 -20.87
C ARG A 94 -3.00 7.55 -21.00
N LEU A 95 -2.28 8.01 -19.98
CA LEU A 95 -1.65 9.32 -19.96
C LEU A 95 -0.15 9.21 -20.20
N SER A 96 0.39 10.25 -20.84
CA SER A 96 1.83 10.34 -21.08
C SER A 96 2.50 11.11 -19.95
N LEU A 97 3.45 10.49 -19.28
CA LEU A 97 4.24 11.12 -18.22
C LEU A 97 5.41 11.97 -18.74
N GLY A 98 5.57 12.10 -20.07
CA GLY A 98 6.76 12.72 -20.66
C GLY A 98 8.05 11.92 -20.40
N ASN A 99 9.12 12.27 -21.09
CA ASN A 99 10.37 11.51 -21.08
C ASN A 99 11.34 11.84 -19.92
N LYS A 100 10.90 12.55 -18.89
CA LYS A 100 11.80 13.14 -17.88
C LYS A 100 11.51 12.80 -16.42
N LEU A 101 10.58 11.86 -16.15
CA LEU A 101 10.33 11.45 -14.77
C LEU A 101 11.51 10.64 -14.24
N PRO A 102 12.19 11.06 -13.16
CA PRO A 102 13.21 10.26 -12.52
C PRO A 102 12.54 9.05 -11.83
N GLY A 103 12.99 7.86 -12.19
CA GLY A 103 12.43 6.61 -11.66
C GLY A 103 11.17 6.15 -12.39
N GLN A 104 10.44 5.25 -11.77
CA GLN A 104 9.19 4.68 -12.28
C GLN A 104 8.05 5.02 -11.31
N PRO A 105 6.79 5.04 -11.77
CA PRO A 105 5.64 5.19 -10.88
C PRO A 105 5.68 4.20 -9.70
N PHE A 106 5.36 4.67 -8.51
CA PHE A 106 5.39 3.86 -7.29
C PHE A 106 4.11 3.97 -6.45
N LEU A 107 3.58 5.17 -6.25
CA LEU A 107 2.35 5.47 -5.52
C LEU A 107 1.58 6.55 -6.26
N ILE A 108 0.26 6.42 -6.35
CA ILE A 108 -0.64 7.46 -6.87
C ILE A 108 -1.68 7.80 -5.81
N THR A 109 -2.05 9.06 -5.71
CA THR A 109 -3.12 9.51 -4.79
C THR A 109 -4.01 10.52 -5.49
N THR A 110 -5.30 10.28 -5.50
CA THR A 110 -6.34 11.20 -5.94
C THR A 110 -6.58 12.22 -4.83
N VAL A 111 -6.08 13.44 -5.01
CA VAL A 111 -6.18 14.49 -3.97
C VAL A 111 -7.52 15.19 -4.02
N ASP A 112 -7.93 15.61 -5.24
CA ASP A 112 -9.22 16.23 -5.52
C ASP A 112 -9.61 16.01 -6.98
N ALA A 113 -10.75 16.52 -7.40
CA ALA A 113 -11.18 16.45 -8.80
C ALA A 113 -10.13 17.08 -9.73
N GLY A 114 -9.60 16.31 -10.67
CA GLY A 114 -8.52 16.70 -11.58
C GLY A 114 -7.14 16.86 -10.91
N VAL A 115 -7.00 16.52 -9.62
CA VAL A 115 -5.76 16.72 -8.85
C VAL A 115 -5.26 15.37 -8.33
N ALA A 116 -4.05 14.99 -8.70
CA ALA A 116 -3.39 13.80 -8.21
C ALA A 116 -1.92 14.02 -7.91
N GLU A 117 -1.38 13.27 -6.94
CA GLU A 117 0.05 13.22 -6.62
C GLU A 117 0.62 11.86 -7.03
N LEU A 118 1.72 11.86 -7.76
CA LEU A 118 2.46 10.69 -8.23
C LEU A 118 3.85 10.66 -7.60
N ALA A 119 4.13 9.65 -6.79
CA ALA A 119 5.47 9.38 -6.29
C ALA A 119 6.20 8.36 -7.18
N THR A 120 7.53 8.48 -7.28
CA THR A 120 8.36 7.60 -8.09
C THR A 120 9.33 6.76 -7.26
N THR A 121 9.87 5.72 -7.85
CA THR A 121 10.94 4.88 -7.24
C THR A 121 12.22 5.65 -6.95
N ALA A 122 12.40 6.84 -7.51
CA ALA A 122 13.51 7.73 -7.19
C ALA A 122 13.19 8.68 -6.01
N GLY A 123 11.95 8.68 -5.49
CA GLY A 123 11.50 9.58 -4.44
C GLY A 123 11.06 10.96 -4.94
N ALA A 124 10.97 11.18 -6.25
CA ALA A 124 10.39 12.38 -6.79
C ALA A 124 8.86 12.35 -6.63
N ILE A 125 8.27 13.50 -6.32
CA ILE A 125 6.82 13.68 -6.21
C ILE A 125 6.39 14.68 -7.28
N TYR A 126 5.38 14.29 -8.04
CA TYR A 126 4.75 15.14 -9.07
C TYR A 126 3.28 15.33 -8.74
N GLU A 127 2.76 16.49 -9.10
CA GLU A 127 1.35 16.85 -8.96
C GLU A 127 0.78 17.25 -10.32
N THR A 128 -0.43 16.80 -10.60
CA THR A 128 -1.29 17.35 -11.65
C THR A 128 -2.46 18.09 -11.03
N SER A 129 -2.93 19.14 -11.68
CA SER A 129 -4.16 19.87 -11.35
C SER A 129 -5.06 20.06 -12.57
N ASP A 130 -4.80 19.33 -13.64
CA ASP A 130 -5.48 19.41 -14.94
C ASP A 130 -5.80 18.02 -15.49
N SER A 131 -6.15 17.09 -14.61
CA SER A 131 -6.50 15.70 -14.96
C SER A 131 -5.39 14.95 -15.72
N GLY A 132 -4.13 15.30 -15.44
CA GLY A 132 -2.96 14.63 -16.00
C GLY A 132 -2.50 15.15 -17.35
N GLU A 133 -3.05 16.26 -17.86
CA GLU A 133 -2.54 16.91 -19.07
C GLU A 133 -1.12 17.43 -18.85
N SER A 134 -0.83 17.94 -17.65
CA SER A 134 0.51 18.31 -17.22
C SER A 134 0.84 17.81 -15.81
N TRP A 135 2.15 17.60 -15.57
CA TRP A 135 2.68 17.17 -14.28
C TRP A 135 3.79 18.11 -13.84
N ASN A 136 3.64 18.70 -12.66
CA ASN A 136 4.59 19.62 -12.05
C ASN A 136 5.33 18.92 -10.91
N ALA A 137 6.65 19.08 -10.87
CA ALA A 137 7.43 18.50 -9.78
C ALA A 137 7.21 19.29 -8.49
N LYS A 138 6.76 18.60 -7.44
CA LYS A 138 6.71 19.08 -6.06
C LYS A 138 8.05 18.85 -5.38
N VAL A 139 8.64 17.67 -5.60
CA VAL A 139 9.97 17.31 -5.12
C VAL A 139 10.80 16.81 -6.29
N VAL A 140 11.78 17.61 -6.70
CA VAL A 140 12.70 17.29 -7.81
C VAL A 140 13.95 16.60 -7.30
N ASP A 141 14.54 17.11 -6.22
CA ASP A 141 15.70 16.51 -5.57
C ASP A 141 15.27 15.45 -4.59
N ALA A 142 15.31 14.23 -5.07
CA ALA A 142 14.98 13.05 -4.29
C ALA A 142 16.21 12.40 -3.62
N SER A 143 17.35 13.07 -3.59
CA SER A 143 18.58 12.51 -3.02
C SER A 143 18.43 12.10 -1.55
N GLY A 144 17.62 12.82 -0.79
CA GLY A 144 17.28 12.49 0.60
C GLY A 144 16.49 11.21 0.78
N SER A 145 15.79 10.69 -0.27
CA SER A 145 15.07 9.42 -0.18
C SER A 145 15.99 8.20 -0.39
N GLY A 146 17.11 8.35 -1.07
CA GLY A 146 18.05 7.27 -1.39
C GLY A 146 17.46 6.21 -2.34
N GLY A 147 16.52 6.60 -3.20
CA GLY A 147 15.64 5.69 -3.93
C GLY A 147 14.60 5.05 -3.00
N VAL A 148 13.52 4.50 -3.54
CA VAL A 148 12.37 4.03 -2.77
C VAL A 148 12.28 2.52 -2.78
N ARG A 149 12.21 1.92 -1.59
CA ARG A 149 11.86 0.53 -1.34
C ARG A 149 10.39 0.39 -0.91
N ASP A 150 9.95 1.26 -0.01
CA ASP A 150 8.58 1.40 0.46
C ASP A 150 8.27 2.88 0.66
N LEU A 151 7.05 3.28 0.40
CA LEU A 151 6.61 4.66 0.49
C LEU A 151 5.13 4.68 0.86
N ARG A 152 4.81 5.50 1.86
CA ARG A 152 3.44 5.71 2.34
C ARG A 152 3.14 7.21 2.40
N ARG A 153 1.87 7.54 2.21
CA ARG A 153 1.34 8.89 2.32
C ARG A 153 0.20 8.92 3.33
N THR A 154 0.15 9.96 4.16
CA THR A 154 -1.01 10.23 5.02
C THR A 154 -2.11 10.92 4.22
N ASN A 155 -3.36 10.87 4.72
CA ASN A 155 -4.46 11.66 4.16
C ASN A 155 -4.21 13.18 4.25
N LYS A 156 -3.27 13.62 5.09
CA LYS A 156 -2.87 15.02 5.21
C LYS A 156 -1.84 15.45 4.18
N GLY A 157 -1.17 14.51 3.50
CA GLY A 157 -0.18 14.77 2.46
C GLY A 157 1.26 14.62 2.90
N ASP A 158 1.52 14.13 4.12
CA ASP A 158 2.86 13.80 4.58
C ASP A 158 3.28 12.43 4.06
N TYR A 159 4.56 12.26 3.79
CA TYR A 159 5.12 11.02 3.28
C TYR A 159 6.20 10.46 4.20
N VAL A 160 6.31 9.13 4.19
CA VAL A 160 7.45 8.41 4.72
C VAL A 160 7.96 7.42 3.69
N SER A 161 9.26 7.27 3.55
CA SER A 161 9.88 6.32 2.64
C SER A 161 10.99 5.52 3.30
N VAL A 162 11.20 4.30 2.84
CA VAL A 162 12.38 3.49 3.14
C VAL A 162 13.32 3.54 1.95
N SER A 163 14.59 3.80 2.20
CA SER A 163 15.63 3.76 1.17
C SER A 163 15.72 2.38 0.49
N SER A 164 16.12 2.33 -0.76
CA SER A 164 16.23 1.08 -1.55
C SER A 164 17.08 0.01 -0.88
N LEU A 165 18.10 0.40 -0.12
CA LEU A 165 18.94 -0.49 0.67
C LEU A 165 18.32 -0.87 2.03
N GLY A 166 17.27 -0.15 2.47
CA GLY A 166 16.63 -0.36 3.77
C GLY A 166 17.51 0.01 4.96
N ASN A 167 18.49 0.91 4.77
CA ASN A 167 19.45 1.33 5.79
C ASN A 167 19.02 2.59 6.53
N PHE A 168 18.16 3.44 5.94
CA PHE A 168 17.54 4.60 6.57
C PHE A 168 16.12 4.79 6.07
N PHE A 169 15.36 5.66 6.70
CA PHE A 169 14.06 6.12 6.24
C PHE A 169 14.09 7.65 6.11
N SER A 170 13.14 8.19 5.37
CA SER A 170 13.02 9.63 5.18
C SER A 170 11.57 10.07 5.28
N THR A 171 11.34 11.29 5.74
CA THR A 171 10.02 11.92 5.79
C THR A 171 9.99 13.14 4.89
N LEU A 172 8.79 13.44 4.39
CA LEU A 172 8.50 14.64 3.64
C LEU A 172 7.19 15.22 4.17
N GLU A 173 7.23 16.40 4.73
CA GLU A 173 6.03 17.11 5.15
C GLU A 173 5.26 17.63 3.92
N LYS A 174 3.95 17.73 4.02
CA LYS A 174 3.04 18.12 2.94
C LYS A 174 3.50 19.34 2.14
N ASP A 175 3.95 20.38 2.82
CA ASP A 175 4.30 21.66 2.22
C ASP A 175 5.82 21.82 1.97
N SER A 176 6.58 20.74 2.18
CA SER A 176 8.03 20.70 1.94
C SER A 176 8.33 20.21 0.52
N ASP A 177 9.44 20.65 -0.02
CA ASP A 177 10.04 20.18 -1.27
C ASP A 177 11.29 19.33 -1.07
N LEU A 178 11.63 19.04 0.19
CA LEU A 178 12.84 18.30 0.58
C LEU A 178 12.54 17.11 1.50
N TRP A 179 13.09 15.96 1.14
CA TRP A 179 13.13 14.79 2.01
C TRP A 179 14.13 14.98 3.16
N ILE A 180 13.70 14.67 4.38
CA ILE A 180 14.55 14.64 5.57
C ILE A 180 14.90 13.18 5.87
N ALA A 181 16.19 12.84 5.74
CA ALA A 181 16.69 11.50 6.06
C ALA A 181 16.93 11.35 7.57
N HIS A 182 16.48 10.22 8.12
CA HIS A 182 16.60 9.89 9.55
C HIS A 182 17.53 8.71 9.78
N GLN A 183 18.33 8.81 10.82
CA GLN A 183 19.23 7.75 11.26
C GLN A 183 18.49 6.69 12.05
N ARG A 184 19.08 5.52 12.11
CA ARG A 184 18.57 4.39 12.91
C ARG A 184 19.67 3.77 13.74
N ALA A 185 19.34 3.43 14.97
CA ALA A 185 20.26 2.72 15.86
C ALA A 185 20.48 1.24 15.47
N SER A 186 19.63 0.67 14.58
CA SER A 186 19.71 -0.72 14.16
C SER A 186 20.34 -0.87 12.78
N SER A 187 21.24 -1.85 12.61
CA SER A 187 21.80 -2.25 11.31
C SER A 187 20.88 -3.18 10.51
N LYS A 188 19.78 -3.66 11.09
CA LYS A 188 18.85 -4.55 10.38
C LYS A 188 18.13 -3.79 9.28
N ARG A 189 18.04 -4.43 8.10
CA ARG A 189 17.38 -3.85 6.93
C ARG A 189 15.89 -3.64 7.19
N VAL A 190 15.40 -2.42 6.99
CA VAL A 190 13.96 -2.12 6.98
C VAL A 190 13.31 -2.77 5.78
N GLN A 191 12.16 -3.39 6.00
CA GLN A 191 11.34 -4.00 4.96
C GLN A 191 10.20 -3.06 4.55
N SER A 192 9.51 -2.50 5.54
CA SER A 192 8.37 -1.61 5.37
C SER A 192 8.29 -0.61 6.51
N ILE A 193 7.67 0.53 6.24
CA ILE A 193 7.39 1.60 7.19
C ILE A 193 6.03 2.22 6.86
N GLY A 194 5.35 2.78 7.84
CA GLY A 194 4.09 3.46 7.60
C GLY A 194 3.58 4.22 8.81
N PHE A 195 2.36 4.68 8.70
CA PHE A 195 1.67 5.43 9.74
C PHE A 195 0.60 4.55 10.39
N ASN A 196 0.44 4.68 11.70
CA ASN A 196 -0.74 4.17 12.39
C ASN A 196 -1.92 5.17 12.19
N PRO A 197 -3.15 4.84 12.63
CA PRO A 197 -4.30 5.73 12.48
C PRO A 197 -4.13 7.12 13.13
N GLU A 198 -3.32 7.23 14.17
CA GLU A 198 -3.02 8.49 14.86
C GLU A 198 -1.92 9.30 14.16
N GLY A 199 -1.25 8.73 13.14
CA GLY A 199 -0.18 9.37 12.38
C GLY A 199 1.23 9.12 12.92
N SER A 200 1.40 8.29 13.95
CA SER A 200 2.72 7.86 14.42
C SER A 200 3.31 6.78 13.53
N LEU A 201 4.64 6.71 13.46
CA LEU A 201 5.33 5.78 12.58
C LEU A 201 5.44 4.37 13.19
N TRP A 202 5.35 3.37 12.33
CA TRP A 202 5.75 2.00 12.61
C TRP A 202 6.78 1.52 11.59
N MET A 203 7.56 0.51 11.96
CA MET A 203 8.64 -0.02 11.13
C MET A 203 8.74 -1.54 11.25
N LEU A 204 8.86 -2.22 10.12
CA LEU A 204 9.15 -3.64 10.01
C LEU A 204 10.59 -3.83 9.52
N SER A 205 11.36 -4.70 10.18
CA SER A 205 12.75 -4.98 9.82
C SER A 205 13.01 -6.48 9.70
N ARG A 206 14.11 -6.85 9.04
CA ARG A 206 14.56 -8.24 8.99
C ARG A 206 14.69 -8.87 10.36
N GLY A 207 14.37 -10.17 10.46
CA GLY A 207 14.33 -10.90 11.72
C GLY A 207 12.99 -10.76 12.42
N ALA A 208 11.91 -10.45 11.68
CA ALA A 208 10.55 -10.29 12.16
C ALA A 208 10.42 -9.18 13.24
N GLU A 209 11.26 -8.15 13.18
CA GLU A 209 11.19 -7.04 14.13
C GLU A 209 10.09 -6.05 13.75
N ILE A 210 9.27 -5.72 14.75
CA ILE A 210 8.29 -4.64 14.72
C ILE A 210 8.77 -3.57 15.70
N ARG A 211 8.69 -2.31 15.29
CA ARG A 211 8.96 -1.15 16.15
C ARG A 211 7.90 -0.08 15.93
N PHE A 212 7.61 0.64 17.00
CA PHE A 212 6.74 1.81 16.98
C PHE A 212 7.56 3.04 17.37
N ASN A 213 7.30 4.16 16.73
CA ASN A 213 7.83 5.45 17.17
C ASN A 213 7.16 5.84 18.49
N GLU A 214 7.93 6.22 19.49
CA GLU A 214 7.45 6.52 20.85
C GLU A 214 7.24 8.03 21.09
N ASP A 215 7.74 8.88 20.19
CA ASP A 215 7.60 10.34 20.28
C ASP A 215 7.45 10.94 18.88
N SER A 216 6.29 11.49 18.56
CA SER A 216 6.03 12.13 17.28
C SER A 216 6.88 13.39 17.02
N ASN A 217 7.50 13.97 18.04
CA ASN A 217 8.44 15.10 17.93
C ASN A 217 9.88 14.63 17.72
N ASP A 218 10.16 13.35 17.96
CA ASP A 218 11.46 12.72 17.70
C ASP A 218 11.26 11.45 16.89
N LEU A 219 11.33 11.56 15.57
CA LEU A 219 11.11 10.45 14.65
C LEU A 219 12.21 9.39 14.70
N GLU A 220 13.32 9.63 15.40
CA GLU A 220 14.40 8.66 15.63
C GLU A 220 14.22 7.88 16.95
N ASN A 221 13.23 8.25 17.77
CA ASN A 221 12.93 7.58 19.04
C ASN A 221 12.01 6.36 18.83
N TRP A 222 12.62 5.19 18.70
CA TRP A 222 11.91 3.93 18.42
C TRP A 222 11.87 3.02 19.65
N SER A 223 10.75 2.33 19.81
CA SER A 223 10.58 1.27 20.81
C SER A 223 11.69 0.20 20.71
N LYS A 224 11.87 -0.55 21.77
CA LYS A 224 12.64 -1.80 21.70
C LYS A 224 12.02 -2.71 20.64
N PRO A 225 12.83 -3.56 19.94
CA PRO A 225 12.31 -4.46 18.94
C PRO A 225 11.34 -5.47 19.57
N ILE A 226 10.15 -5.57 18.98
CA ILE A 226 9.17 -6.61 19.29
C ILE A 226 9.36 -7.70 18.24
N ILE A 227 9.51 -8.96 18.66
CA ILE A 227 9.64 -10.12 17.79
C ILE A 227 8.51 -11.08 18.19
N PRO A 228 7.31 -10.96 17.58
CA PRO A 228 6.13 -11.64 18.07
C PRO A 228 6.22 -13.16 17.93
N ILE A 229 6.44 -13.63 16.71
CA ILE A 229 6.51 -15.03 16.35
C ILE A 229 7.59 -15.19 15.29
N LEU A 230 8.62 -15.94 15.59
CA LEU A 230 9.72 -16.18 14.66
C LEU A 230 9.54 -17.52 13.96
N ASN A 231 9.03 -17.49 12.73
CA ASN A 231 8.88 -18.67 11.86
C ASN A 231 9.94 -18.75 10.76
N GLY A 232 11.00 -17.96 10.87
CA GLY A 232 12.00 -17.81 9.80
C GLY A 232 11.61 -16.85 8.68
N TYR A 233 10.39 -16.30 8.70
CA TYR A 233 9.88 -15.35 7.72
C TYR A 233 9.79 -13.94 8.32
N ASN A 234 9.91 -12.93 7.45
CA ASN A 234 9.76 -11.54 7.86
C ASN A 234 8.30 -11.10 7.64
N TYR A 235 7.87 -10.10 8.41
CA TYR A 235 6.67 -9.35 8.09
C TYR A 235 6.96 -8.37 6.96
N LEU A 236 5.96 -8.19 6.08
CA LEU A 236 6.06 -7.38 4.87
C LEU A 236 5.20 -6.13 4.95
N ASP A 237 4.06 -6.23 5.63
CA ASP A 237 3.16 -5.10 5.84
C ASP A 237 2.39 -5.21 7.16
N MET A 238 1.84 -4.07 7.60
CA MET A 238 1.07 -3.94 8.83
C MET A 238 -0.09 -2.96 8.67
N GLY A 239 -1.22 -3.25 9.31
CA GLY A 239 -2.42 -2.40 9.28
C GLY A 239 -3.25 -2.51 10.55
N TRP A 240 -4.18 -1.58 10.75
CA TRP A 240 -5.10 -1.51 11.87
C TRP A 240 -6.52 -1.76 11.39
N ASP A 241 -7.20 -2.69 12.03
CA ASP A 241 -8.61 -2.94 11.75
C ASP A 241 -9.53 -1.89 12.45
N PRO A 242 -10.85 -1.90 12.15
CA PRO A 242 -11.81 -0.97 12.74
C PRO A 242 -11.91 -1.02 14.26
N ASN A 243 -11.47 -2.11 14.89
CA ASN A 243 -11.45 -2.26 16.35
C ASN A 243 -10.15 -1.73 16.98
N GLY A 244 -9.18 -1.32 16.16
CA GLY A 244 -7.85 -0.90 16.59
C GLY A 244 -6.88 -2.06 16.84
N ASP A 245 -7.24 -3.28 16.46
CA ASP A 245 -6.34 -4.43 16.51
C ASP A 245 -5.30 -4.32 15.39
N ILE A 246 -4.06 -4.70 15.70
CA ILE A 246 -2.93 -4.57 14.79
C ILE A 246 -2.70 -5.88 14.06
N TRP A 247 -2.70 -5.85 12.74
CA TRP A 247 -2.41 -6.99 11.88
C TRP A 247 -1.05 -6.85 11.22
N ALA A 248 -0.26 -7.94 11.18
CA ALA A 248 1.00 -7.99 10.45
C ALA A 248 1.07 -9.22 9.57
N GLY A 249 1.30 -9.00 8.28
CA GLY A 249 1.35 -10.03 7.24
C GLY A 249 2.77 -10.27 6.74
N GLY A 250 3.07 -11.50 6.32
CA GLY A 250 4.40 -11.84 5.84
C GLY A 250 4.46 -13.14 5.06
N GLY A 251 5.65 -13.72 5.02
CA GLY A 251 5.92 -14.92 4.22
C GLY A 251 5.20 -16.17 4.72
N ASN A 252 4.93 -17.09 3.79
CA ASN A 252 4.41 -18.44 4.03
C ASN A 252 3.15 -18.48 4.90
N GLY A 253 2.10 -17.75 4.49
CA GLY A 253 0.82 -17.73 5.20
C GLY A 253 0.87 -17.05 6.58
N THR A 254 1.95 -16.34 6.90
CA THR A 254 2.05 -15.69 8.21
C THR A 254 1.18 -14.44 8.25
N LEU A 255 0.08 -14.50 9.01
CA LEU A 255 -0.74 -13.38 9.40
C LEU A 255 -0.95 -13.45 10.91
N ILE A 256 -0.61 -12.38 11.61
CA ILE A 256 -0.71 -12.31 13.08
C ILE A 256 -1.49 -11.07 13.49
N VAL A 257 -2.13 -11.16 14.65
CA VAL A 257 -2.90 -10.09 15.25
C VAL A 257 -2.47 -9.79 16.67
N SER A 258 -2.42 -8.52 17.03
CA SER A 258 -2.30 -8.04 18.39
C SER A 258 -3.56 -7.27 18.78
N LYS A 259 -4.18 -7.67 19.89
CA LYS A 259 -5.36 -7.01 20.49
C LYS A 259 -5.00 -6.14 21.70
N ASP A 260 -3.73 -5.95 21.94
CA ASP A 260 -3.20 -5.24 23.12
C ASP A 260 -2.10 -4.24 22.76
N GLN A 261 -2.23 -3.61 21.60
CA GLN A 261 -1.32 -2.57 21.11
C GLN A 261 0.12 -3.08 20.94
N GLY A 262 0.26 -4.28 20.37
CA GLY A 262 1.57 -4.84 20.01
C GLY A 262 2.30 -5.57 21.14
N LYS A 263 1.70 -5.76 22.33
CA LYS A 263 2.33 -6.46 23.46
C LYS A 263 2.34 -7.96 23.27
N THR A 264 1.21 -8.54 22.83
CA THR A 264 1.09 -9.96 22.52
C THR A 264 0.52 -10.18 21.13
N TRP A 265 0.88 -11.29 20.50
CA TRP A 265 0.51 -11.58 19.12
C TRP A 265 0.05 -13.02 18.96
N ASN A 266 -1.00 -13.23 18.19
CA ASN A 266 -1.54 -14.53 17.87
C ASN A 266 -1.60 -14.73 16.36
N LYS A 267 -1.42 -15.97 15.91
CA LYS A 267 -1.57 -16.32 14.48
C LYS A 267 -3.05 -16.39 14.12
N ASP A 268 -3.37 -15.89 12.94
CA ASP A 268 -4.66 -16.16 12.33
C ASP A 268 -4.72 -17.61 11.83
N PRO A 269 -5.75 -18.38 12.22
CA PRO A 269 -5.82 -19.81 11.88
C PRO A 269 -6.11 -20.05 10.39
N ILE A 270 -6.95 -19.23 9.74
CA ILE A 270 -7.30 -19.38 8.32
C ILE A 270 -6.11 -19.01 7.44
N ALA A 271 -5.49 -17.88 7.72
CA ALA A 271 -4.38 -17.39 6.94
C ALA A 271 -3.20 -18.37 6.91
N SER A 272 -2.91 -19.05 8.03
CA SER A 272 -1.77 -19.97 8.15
C SER A 272 -1.88 -21.24 7.30
N GLU A 273 -3.07 -21.58 6.81
CA GLU A 273 -3.30 -22.71 5.93
C GLU A 273 -3.07 -22.40 4.43
N LEU A 274 -2.88 -21.13 4.08
CA LEU A 274 -2.78 -20.71 2.69
C LEU A 274 -1.32 -20.65 2.23
N PRO A 275 -0.98 -21.24 1.06
CA PRO A 275 0.39 -21.26 0.53
C PRO A 275 0.75 -19.97 -0.20
N THR A 276 0.66 -18.85 0.50
CA THR A 276 0.88 -17.50 -0.06
C THR A 276 1.79 -16.66 0.83
N ASN A 277 2.37 -15.60 0.28
CA ASN A 277 2.96 -14.51 1.05
C ASN A 277 1.95 -13.36 1.09
N TYR A 278 1.68 -12.82 2.28
CA TYR A 278 0.86 -11.64 2.45
C TYR A 278 1.73 -10.39 2.32
N ILE A 279 1.48 -9.62 1.26
CA ILE A 279 2.38 -8.54 0.83
C ILE A 279 1.86 -7.14 1.14
N LYS A 280 0.54 -6.99 1.32
CA LYS A 280 -0.09 -5.72 1.68
C LYS A 280 -1.32 -5.96 2.55
N ILE A 281 -1.51 -5.13 3.57
CA ILE A 281 -2.71 -5.08 4.40
C ILE A 281 -3.36 -3.72 4.18
N VAL A 282 -4.61 -3.72 3.75
CA VAL A 282 -5.36 -2.52 3.42
C VAL A 282 -6.62 -2.46 4.27
N PHE A 283 -6.77 -1.39 5.03
CA PHE A 283 -8.04 -1.03 5.64
C PHE A 283 -8.46 0.32 5.08
N LEU A 284 -9.53 0.32 4.29
CA LEU A 284 -10.05 1.50 3.63
C LEU A 284 -11.00 2.23 4.58
N ASP A 285 -10.65 3.46 4.92
CA ASP A 285 -11.45 4.40 5.70
C ASP A 285 -11.70 5.65 4.84
N LYS A 286 -12.71 5.58 3.99
CA LYS A 286 -13.09 6.65 3.06
C LYS A 286 -14.49 7.15 3.40
N GLN A 287 -14.73 8.44 3.21
CA GLN A 287 -16.07 9.05 3.40
C GLN A 287 -17.17 8.43 2.52
N ALA A 288 -16.78 7.82 1.40
CA ALA A 288 -17.68 7.13 0.49
C ALA A 288 -18.12 5.74 0.97
N LEU A 289 -17.56 5.25 2.07
CA LEU A 289 -17.85 3.93 2.64
C LEU A 289 -18.66 4.08 3.92
N ASP A 290 -19.78 3.36 4.01
CA ASP A 290 -20.57 3.27 5.26
C ASP A 290 -19.84 2.47 6.34
N LYS A 291 -18.98 1.52 5.91
CA LYS A 291 -18.15 0.69 6.77
C LYS A 291 -16.74 0.57 6.21
N GLN A 292 -15.76 0.54 7.10
CA GLN A 292 -14.38 0.23 6.72
C GLN A 292 -14.30 -1.14 6.05
N LYS A 293 -13.55 -1.21 4.95
CA LYS A 293 -13.25 -2.45 4.25
C LYS A 293 -11.82 -2.88 4.52
N GLY A 294 -11.63 -4.17 4.78
CA GLY A 294 -10.32 -4.72 5.02
C GLY A 294 -9.95 -5.81 4.01
N PHE A 295 -8.72 -5.76 3.53
CA PHE A 295 -8.14 -6.80 2.66
C PHE A 295 -6.69 -7.09 3.06
N VAL A 296 -6.32 -8.37 2.98
CA VAL A 296 -4.93 -8.79 2.98
C VAL A 296 -4.62 -9.33 1.60
N LEU A 297 -3.71 -8.67 0.90
CA LEU A 297 -3.35 -9.00 -0.46
C LEU A 297 -2.17 -9.97 -0.46
N GLY A 298 -2.30 -11.04 -1.24
CA GLY A 298 -1.34 -12.10 -1.30
C GLY A 298 -0.85 -12.41 -2.70
N GLU A 299 0.08 -13.33 -2.77
CA GLU A 299 0.60 -13.89 -4.01
C GLU A 299 -0.28 -15.05 -4.49
N ARG A 300 -0.08 -15.45 -5.76
CA ARG A 300 -0.70 -16.62 -6.38
C ARG A 300 -2.23 -16.61 -6.37
N GLY A 301 -2.82 -15.43 -6.54
CA GLY A 301 -4.27 -15.27 -6.61
C GLY A 301 -5.02 -15.33 -5.28
N TYR A 302 -4.32 -15.34 -4.14
CA TYR A 302 -4.97 -15.33 -2.83
C TYR A 302 -5.15 -13.92 -2.30
N ILE A 303 -6.34 -13.65 -1.78
CA ILE A 303 -6.61 -12.50 -0.91
C ILE A 303 -7.48 -12.94 0.28
N LEU A 304 -7.41 -12.18 1.35
CA LEU A 304 -8.34 -12.29 2.48
C LEU A 304 -9.20 -11.03 2.53
N LYS A 305 -10.50 -11.20 2.70
CA LYS A 305 -11.46 -10.12 2.91
C LYS A 305 -11.91 -10.10 4.35
N TRP A 306 -11.95 -8.92 4.96
CA TRP A 306 -12.47 -8.71 6.29
C TRP A 306 -13.99 -8.88 6.32
N ASN A 307 -14.47 -9.74 7.23
CA ASN A 307 -15.88 -9.87 7.53
C ASN A 307 -16.20 -9.03 8.76
N SER A 308 -16.80 -7.87 8.56
CA SER A 308 -17.28 -7.00 9.63
C SER A 308 -18.63 -7.45 10.17
#